data_37a9187729bbadccca4d206ce4368811
#
_entry.id   37a9187729bbadccca4d206ce4368811
#
_cell.length_a   1.000
_cell.length_b   1.000
_cell.length_c   1.000
_cell.angle_alpha   90.00
_cell.angle_beta   90.00
_cell.angle_gamma   90.00
#
_symmetry.space_group_name_H-M   'P 1'
#
loop_
_entity.id
_entity.type
_entity.pdbx_description
1 polymer ?
#
loop_
_entity_poly.entity_id
_entity_poly.type
_entity_poly.pdbx_seq_one_letter_code
_entity_poly.pdbx_strand_id
1 'polypeptide(L)'
;VDEISKKYPADKAMEKQQAIMKLYRQAGVNPMGGCLPMLIQMPILIALFYFFPGAIELRQQGFLWATDLASYDSIATLPFTIPFYGDHVSLFCLLMTATNIIYMIMNNRNQPQNDQMKGMQTMMYIMPVMFLFIFNSYSSGLSYYYFIATLITILQTWIIRKFVNDQKLLKQIEIAKTKPVKKSKFQQRLE
;
A
#
# COMPACT_ATOMS: atom_id res chain seq x y z
N VAL A 1 18.84 -9.30 -6.39
CA VAL A 1 17.89 -8.95 -7.49
C VAL A 1 18.59 -8.11 -8.55
N ASP A 2 19.39 -7.13 -8.18
CA ASP A 2 20.09 -6.23 -9.12
C ASP A 2 21.05 -6.99 -10.06
N GLU A 3 21.73 -8.02 -9.57
CA GLU A 3 22.58 -8.89 -10.40
C GLU A 3 21.76 -9.66 -11.45
N ILE A 4 20.58 -10.17 -11.06
CA ILE A 4 19.66 -10.82 -12.00
C ILE A 4 19.17 -9.79 -13.02
N SER A 5 18.85 -8.58 -12.58
CA SER A 5 18.39 -7.50 -13.46
C SER A 5 19.43 -7.08 -14.50
N LYS A 6 20.73 -7.15 -14.17
CA LYS A 6 21.81 -6.90 -15.09
C LYS A 6 22.07 -8.06 -16.07
N LYS A 7 21.78 -9.30 -15.64
CA LYS A 7 22.04 -10.51 -16.42
C LYS A 7 21.01 -10.75 -17.52
N TYR A 8 19.77 -10.25 -17.33
CA TYR A 8 18.67 -10.45 -18.29
C TYR A 8 18.31 -9.12 -18.95
N PRO A 9 18.49 -8.97 -20.29
CA PRO A 9 18.06 -7.79 -21.04
C PRO A 9 16.55 -7.65 -21.07
N ALA A 10 16.06 -6.48 -21.48
CA ALA A 10 14.65 -6.12 -21.49
C ALA A 10 13.75 -7.09 -22.26
N ASP A 11 14.30 -7.68 -23.34
CA ASP A 11 13.58 -8.62 -24.22
C ASP A 11 13.22 -9.95 -23.52
N LYS A 12 13.88 -10.28 -22.41
CA LYS A 12 13.72 -11.53 -21.64
C LYS A 12 13.00 -11.32 -20.32
N ALA A 13 11.99 -10.46 -20.29
CA ALA A 13 11.26 -10.08 -19.08
C ALA A 13 10.66 -11.29 -18.33
N MET A 14 10.15 -12.30 -19.04
CA MET A 14 9.60 -13.53 -18.44
C MET A 14 10.68 -14.38 -17.76
N GLU A 15 11.83 -14.56 -18.42
CA GLU A 15 12.97 -15.31 -17.84
C GLU A 15 13.51 -14.61 -16.57
N LYS A 16 13.60 -13.28 -16.62
CA LYS A 16 13.98 -12.43 -15.48
C LYS A 16 13.02 -12.63 -14.31
N GLN A 17 11.70 -12.62 -14.57
CA GLN A 17 10.68 -12.84 -13.55
C GLN A 17 10.79 -14.24 -12.92
N GLN A 18 10.97 -15.26 -13.75
CA GLN A 18 11.17 -16.64 -13.27
C GLN A 18 12.43 -16.77 -12.41
N ALA A 19 13.54 -16.13 -12.82
CA ALA A 19 14.78 -16.13 -12.06
C ALA A 19 14.63 -15.43 -10.70
N ILE A 20 13.89 -14.31 -10.63
CA ILE A 20 13.57 -13.61 -9.38
C ILE A 20 12.67 -14.47 -8.49
N MET A 21 11.63 -15.10 -9.05
CA MET A 21 10.76 -16.01 -8.30
C MET A 21 11.51 -17.23 -7.76
N LYS A 22 12.44 -17.78 -8.56
CA LYS A 22 13.32 -18.86 -8.14
C LYS A 22 14.24 -18.42 -6.98
N LEU A 23 14.80 -17.22 -7.06
CA LEU A 23 15.60 -16.64 -5.98
C LEU A 23 14.78 -16.50 -4.68
N TYR A 24 13.56 -15.97 -4.75
CA TYR A 24 12.68 -15.84 -3.58
C TYR A 24 12.34 -17.21 -2.97
N ARG A 25 12.02 -18.21 -3.80
CA ARG A 25 11.78 -19.58 -3.33
C ARG A 25 13.02 -20.18 -2.65
N GLN A 26 14.20 -19.99 -3.24
CA GLN A 26 15.47 -20.46 -2.66
C GLN A 26 15.81 -19.74 -1.35
N ALA A 27 15.49 -18.46 -1.24
CA ALA A 27 15.67 -17.68 -0.02
C ALA A 27 14.59 -17.97 1.06
N GLY A 28 13.61 -18.83 0.77
CA GLY A 28 12.50 -19.13 1.68
C GLY A 28 11.53 -17.95 1.86
N VAL A 29 11.59 -16.95 0.98
CA VAL A 29 10.71 -15.79 1.02
C VAL A 29 9.49 -16.05 0.16
N ASN A 30 8.30 -15.93 0.77
CA ASN A 30 7.05 -16.04 0.03
C ASN A 30 6.68 -14.68 -0.58
N PRO A 31 6.71 -14.51 -1.92
CA PRO A 31 6.36 -13.25 -2.56
C PRO A 31 4.88 -12.88 -2.37
N MET A 32 4.02 -13.86 -2.10
CA MET A 32 2.60 -13.63 -1.81
C MET A 32 2.36 -13.05 -0.40
N GLY A 33 3.36 -13.08 0.49
CA GLY A 33 3.25 -12.47 1.81
C GLY A 33 3.00 -10.96 1.77
N GLY A 34 3.43 -10.28 0.69
CA GLY A 34 3.22 -8.84 0.51
C GLY A 34 1.78 -8.43 0.19
N CYS A 35 0.96 -9.30 -0.41
CA CYS A 35 -0.45 -8.99 -0.70
C CYS A 35 -1.41 -9.43 0.42
N LEU A 36 -0.99 -10.26 1.37
CA LEU A 36 -1.83 -10.75 2.45
C LEU A 36 -2.40 -9.64 3.34
N PRO A 37 -1.63 -8.61 3.74
CA PRO A 37 -2.17 -7.47 4.47
C PRO A 37 -3.30 -6.76 3.71
N MET A 38 -3.19 -6.61 2.39
CA MET A 38 -4.21 -5.99 1.56
C MET A 38 -5.51 -6.81 1.54
N LEU A 39 -5.43 -8.14 1.47
CA LEU A 39 -6.60 -9.03 1.51
C LEU A 39 -7.31 -8.96 2.87
N ILE A 40 -6.57 -8.90 3.98
CA ILE A 40 -7.13 -8.74 5.32
C ILE A 40 -7.72 -7.34 5.51
N GLN A 41 -7.10 -6.33 4.91
CA GLN A 41 -7.56 -4.95 5.00
C GLN A 41 -8.89 -4.70 4.28
N MET A 42 -9.20 -5.43 3.20
CA MET A 42 -10.42 -5.21 2.40
C MET A 42 -11.73 -5.34 3.20
N PRO A 43 -11.96 -6.41 4.00
CA PRO A 43 -13.17 -6.48 4.84
C PRO A 43 -13.24 -5.35 5.86
N ILE A 44 -12.10 -4.96 6.44
CA ILE A 44 -12.01 -3.87 7.41
C ILE A 44 -12.36 -2.53 6.73
N LEU A 45 -11.83 -2.29 5.53
CA LEU A 45 -12.14 -1.10 4.74
C LEU A 45 -13.65 -1.00 4.49
N ILE A 46 -14.28 -2.08 4.04
CA ILE A 46 -15.71 -2.12 3.76
C ILE A 46 -16.51 -1.84 5.04
N ALA A 47 -16.14 -2.45 6.15
CA ALA A 47 -16.80 -2.22 7.44
C ALA A 47 -16.71 -0.75 7.88
N LEU A 48 -15.53 -0.13 7.79
CA LEU A 48 -15.32 1.27 8.14
C LEU A 48 -16.04 2.22 7.19
N PHE A 49 -16.16 1.85 5.91
CA PHE A 49 -16.86 2.62 4.91
C PHE A 49 -18.35 2.78 5.24
N TYR A 50 -18.97 1.76 5.82
CA TYR A 50 -20.35 1.83 6.30
C TYR A 50 -20.46 2.40 7.72
N PHE A 51 -19.47 2.14 8.57
CA PHE A 51 -19.48 2.56 9.96
C PHE A 51 -19.44 4.09 10.11
N PHE A 52 -18.46 4.76 9.49
CA PHE A 52 -18.23 6.19 9.73
C PHE A 52 -19.42 7.09 9.36
N PRO A 53 -20.08 6.94 8.21
CA PRO A 53 -21.26 7.74 7.89
C PRO A 53 -22.50 7.37 8.73
N GLY A 54 -22.56 6.10 9.21
CA GLY A 54 -23.68 5.58 9.98
C GLY A 54 -23.58 5.78 11.49
N ALA A 55 -22.40 6.12 12.01
CA ALA A 55 -22.16 6.26 13.44
C ALA A 55 -22.83 7.52 14.00
N ILE A 56 -23.86 7.33 14.84
CA ILE A 56 -24.60 8.44 15.48
C ILE A 56 -23.67 9.24 16.40
N GLU A 57 -22.71 8.57 17.03
CA GLU A 57 -21.74 9.18 17.96
C GLU A 57 -20.82 10.19 17.29
N LEU A 58 -20.59 10.05 15.98
CA LEU A 58 -19.74 10.94 15.19
C LEU A 58 -20.52 12.08 14.53
N ARG A 59 -21.85 11.96 14.51
CA ARG A 59 -22.73 12.94 13.88
C ARG A 59 -22.72 14.24 14.65
N GLN A 60 -22.47 15.35 13.94
CA GLN A 60 -22.34 16.71 14.53
C GLN A 60 -21.19 16.84 15.56
N GLN A 61 -20.29 15.87 15.60
CA GLN A 61 -19.06 16.03 16.38
C GLN A 61 -18.00 16.72 15.51
N GLY A 62 -17.62 17.92 15.93
CA GLY A 62 -16.59 18.70 15.25
C GLY A 62 -15.20 18.27 15.71
N PHE A 63 -14.24 18.23 14.77
CA PHE A 63 -12.84 17.97 15.06
C PHE A 63 -11.96 18.81 14.15
N LEU A 64 -11.07 19.62 14.76
CA LEU A 64 -10.22 20.61 14.06
C LEU A 64 -11.08 21.55 13.21
N TRP A 65 -11.00 21.43 11.88
CA TRP A 65 -11.78 22.23 10.92
C TRP A 65 -13.04 21.54 10.42
N ALA A 66 -13.19 20.25 10.67
CA ALA A 66 -14.40 19.52 10.32
C ALA A 66 -15.50 19.82 11.34
N THR A 67 -16.66 20.21 10.87
CA THR A 67 -17.85 20.47 11.71
C THR A 67 -18.63 19.21 12.05
N ASP A 68 -18.47 18.17 11.23
CA ASP A 68 -19.15 16.89 11.37
C ASP A 68 -18.26 15.76 10.84
N LEU A 69 -17.89 14.82 11.71
CA LEU A 69 -17.06 13.69 11.34
C LEU A 69 -17.82 12.61 10.55
N ALA A 70 -19.14 12.57 10.62
CA ALA A 70 -19.95 11.66 9.81
C ALA A 70 -20.17 12.15 8.39
N SER A 71 -19.93 13.46 8.12
CA SER A 71 -20.01 14.11 6.82
C SER A 71 -18.62 14.49 6.31
N TYR A 72 -18.53 15.08 5.11
CA TYR A 72 -17.30 15.58 4.56
C TYR A 72 -16.85 16.88 5.27
N ASP A 73 -15.54 17.13 5.30
CA ASP A 73 -14.98 18.43 5.67
C ASP A 73 -14.80 19.31 4.43
N SER A 74 -14.98 20.60 4.58
CA SER A 74 -14.77 21.57 3.52
C SER A 74 -13.91 22.74 4.02
N ILE A 75 -12.68 22.83 3.51
CA ILE A 75 -11.80 23.96 3.78
C ILE A 75 -12.01 25.08 2.77
N ALA A 76 -12.47 24.75 1.58
CA ALA A 76 -12.74 25.69 0.50
C ALA A 76 -13.89 25.20 -0.38
N THR A 77 -14.79 26.10 -0.74
CA THR A 77 -15.84 25.84 -1.72
C THR A 77 -15.43 26.40 -3.08
N LEU A 78 -15.63 25.62 -4.13
CA LEU A 78 -15.34 25.98 -5.50
C LEU A 78 -16.56 26.69 -6.12
N PRO A 79 -16.37 27.69 -7.00
CA PRO A 79 -17.46 28.35 -7.68
C PRO A 79 -18.10 27.50 -8.81
N PHE A 80 -17.59 26.31 -9.04
CA PHE A 80 -18.05 25.33 -10.04
C PHE A 80 -17.93 23.91 -9.49
N THR A 81 -18.81 23.04 -9.97
CA THR A 81 -18.81 21.61 -9.58
C THR A 81 -17.92 20.82 -10.54
N ILE A 82 -16.92 20.12 -9.99
CA ILE A 82 -16.08 19.18 -10.76
C ILE A 82 -16.79 17.83 -10.79
N PRO A 83 -17.01 17.22 -11.97
CA PRO A 83 -17.60 15.89 -12.08
C PRO A 83 -16.82 14.87 -11.22
N PHE A 84 -17.54 14.09 -10.41
CA PHE A 84 -17.01 13.08 -9.46
C PHE A 84 -16.22 13.61 -8.25
N TYR A 85 -15.84 14.90 -8.23
CA TYR A 85 -15.10 15.50 -7.11
C TYR A 85 -16.03 16.33 -6.20
N GLY A 86 -16.92 17.11 -6.80
CA GLY A 86 -17.82 17.99 -6.10
C GLY A 86 -17.45 19.47 -6.24
N ASP A 87 -18.01 20.30 -5.38
CA ASP A 87 -17.85 21.75 -5.32
C ASP A 87 -17.04 22.23 -4.09
N HIS A 88 -16.41 21.29 -3.40
CA HIS A 88 -15.66 21.55 -2.17
C HIS A 88 -14.33 20.77 -2.15
N VAL A 89 -13.44 21.21 -1.26
CA VAL A 89 -12.14 20.56 -1.06
C VAL A 89 -12.05 20.07 0.39
N SER A 90 -11.97 18.76 0.55
CA SER A 90 -11.74 18.11 1.84
C SER A 90 -10.23 18.09 2.14
N LEU A 91 -9.83 18.75 3.24
CA LEU A 91 -8.43 18.75 3.66
C LEU A 91 -8.01 17.40 4.23
N PHE A 92 -8.86 16.69 4.96
CA PHE A 92 -8.55 15.34 5.45
C PHE A 92 -8.34 14.37 4.29
N CYS A 93 -9.12 14.47 3.23
CA CYS A 93 -8.95 13.65 2.03
C CYS A 93 -7.63 13.97 1.31
N LEU A 94 -7.23 15.23 1.21
CA LEU A 94 -5.94 15.63 0.65
C LEU A 94 -4.77 15.10 1.48
N LEU A 95 -4.82 15.23 2.81
CA LEU A 95 -3.79 14.73 3.72
C LEU A 95 -3.68 13.21 3.67
N MET A 96 -4.82 12.49 3.63
CA MET A 96 -4.87 11.06 3.43
C MET A 96 -4.18 10.66 2.11
N THR A 97 -4.52 11.32 1.02
CA THR A 97 -3.96 11.03 -0.30
C THR A 97 -2.44 11.32 -0.34
N ALA A 98 -2.02 12.45 0.18
CA ALA A 98 -0.60 12.82 0.25
C ALA A 98 0.22 11.80 1.06
N THR A 99 -0.26 11.40 2.24
CA THR A 99 0.42 10.41 3.07
C THR A 99 0.47 9.02 2.42
N ASN A 100 -0.60 8.61 1.71
CA ASN A 100 -0.62 7.37 0.95
C ASN A 100 0.41 7.38 -0.18
N ILE A 101 0.54 8.49 -0.92
CA ILE A 101 1.56 8.64 -1.98
C ILE A 101 2.96 8.58 -1.38
N ILE A 102 3.23 9.28 -0.26
CA ILE A 102 4.52 9.24 0.44
C ILE A 102 4.84 7.80 0.87
N TYR A 103 3.91 7.11 1.49
CA TYR A 103 4.07 5.72 1.91
C TYR A 103 4.41 4.81 0.74
N MET A 104 3.73 4.98 -0.38
CA MET A 104 3.95 4.21 -1.59
C MET A 104 5.35 4.48 -2.20
N ILE A 105 5.78 5.75 -2.28
CA ILE A 105 7.13 6.10 -2.74
C ILE A 105 8.19 5.45 -1.84
N MET A 106 8.00 5.50 -0.53
CA MET A 106 8.91 4.86 0.42
C MET A 106 9.01 3.35 0.23
N ASN A 107 7.91 2.67 -0.08
CA ASN A 107 7.89 1.23 -0.31
C ASN A 107 8.43 0.83 -1.68
N ASN A 108 8.13 1.60 -2.73
CA ASN A 108 8.54 1.28 -4.09
C ASN A 108 10.04 1.49 -4.33
N ARG A 109 10.71 2.32 -3.53
CA ARG A 109 12.17 2.52 -3.65
C ARG A 109 12.99 1.24 -3.51
N ASN A 110 12.44 0.23 -2.84
CA ASN A 110 13.13 -1.05 -2.58
C ASN A 110 12.60 -2.21 -3.45
N GLN A 111 11.67 -1.93 -4.36
CA GLN A 111 11.19 -2.96 -5.29
C GLN A 111 12.03 -2.94 -6.59
N PRO A 112 12.42 -4.12 -7.09
CA PRO A 112 13.15 -4.19 -8.36
C PRO A 112 12.27 -3.64 -9.47
N GLN A 113 12.79 -2.65 -10.19
CA GLN A 113 12.11 -2.06 -11.33
C GLN A 113 12.22 -3.01 -12.52
N ASN A 114 11.15 -3.71 -12.83
CA ASN A 114 10.97 -4.47 -14.06
C ASN A 114 10.03 -3.70 -15.00
N ASP A 115 10.37 -3.65 -16.29
CA ASP A 115 9.54 -2.98 -17.28
C ASP A 115 8.10 -3.54 -17.34
N GLN A 116 7.95 -4.83 -17.07
CA GLN A 116 6.66 -5.50 -17.00
C GLN A 116 5.83 -5.08 -15.76
N MET A 117 6.50 -4.62 -14.69
CA MET A 117 5.84 -4.10 -13.49
C MET A 117 5.54 -2.60 -13.57
N LYS A 118 6.05 -1.89 -14.59
CA LYS A 118 5.79 -0.44 -14.77
C LYS A 118 4.28 -0.15 -14.89
N GLY A 119 3.55 -0.96 -15.63
CA GLY A 119 2.08 -0.82 -15.74
C GLY A 119 1.38 -0.98 -14.40
N MET A 120 1.77 -1.97 -13.60
CA MET A 120 1.23 -2.19 -12.26
C MET A 120 1.64 -1.06 -11.31
N GLN A 121 2.88 -0.57 -11.39
CA GLN A 121 3.33 0.58 -10.61
C GLN A 121 2.55 1.84 -10.98
N THR A 122 2.33 2.12 -12.26
CA THR A 122 1.52 3.25 -12.71
C THR A 122 0.10 3.15 -12.16
N MET A 123 -0.52 1.97 -12.21
CA MET A 123 -1.84 1.74 -11.63
C MET A 123 -1.85 2.01 -10.10
N MET A 124 -0.80 1.62 -9.38
CA MET A 124 -0.66 1.90 -7.95
C MET A 124 -0.58 3.40 -7.66
N TYR A 125 0.02 4.22 -8.54
CA TYR A 125 0.06 5.68 -8.38
C TYR A 125 -1.26 6.37 -8.76
N ILE A 126 -1.99 5.81 -9.71
CA ILE A 126 -3.30 6.35 -10.12
C ILE A 126 -4.36 6.07 -9.04
N MET A 127 -4.29 4.93 -8.35
CA MET A 127 -5.29 4.52 -7.37
C MET A 127 -5.51 5.55 -6.24
N PRO A 128 -4.50 6.10 -5.54
CA PRO A 128 -4.71 7.13 -4.52
C PRO A 128 -5.34 8.41 -5.07
N VAL A 129 -4.98 8.78 -6.31
CA VAL A 129 -5.58 9.94 -6.98
C VAL A 129 -7.05 9.69 -7.31
N MET A 130 -7.40 8.48 -7.77
CA MET A 130 -8.79 8.09 -8.00
C MET A 130 -9.59 8.08 -6.68
N PHE A 131 -8.99 7.61 -5.59
CA PHE A 131 -9.61 7.66 -4.27
C PHE A 131 -9.84 9.08 -3.77
N LEU A 132 -8.99 10.04 -4.12
CA LEU A 132 -9.23 11.45 -3.82
C LEU A 132 -10.59 11.92 -4.34
N PHE A 133 -10.98 11.53 -5.56
CA PHE A 133 -12.27 11.89 -6.13
C PHE A 133 -13.45 11.24 -5.40
N ILE A 134 -13.29 9.98 -4.95
CA ILE A 134 -14.35 9.25 -4.25
C ILE A 134 -14.50 9.75 -2.81
N PHE A 135 -13.38 9.90 -2.09
CA PHE A 135 -13.40 10.23 -0.66
C PHE A 135 -13.58 11.71 -0.37
N ASN A 136 -13.43 12.60 -1.36
CA ASN A 136 -13.61 14.03 -1.16
C ASN A 136 -15.02 14.38 -0.61
N SER A 137 -16.05 13.70 -1.08
CA SER A 137 -17.43 13.87 -0.63
C SER A 137 -17.87 12.84 0.41
N TYR A 138 -16.91 12.14 1.03
CA TYR A 138 -17.18 11.11 1.99
C TYR A 138 -16.92 11.57 3.44
N SER A 139 -17.21 10.71 4.43
CA SER A 139 -17.03 11.02 5.85
C SER A 139 -15.60 11.48 6.16
N SER A 140 -15.46 12.65 6.76
CA SER A 140 -14.19 13.24 7.20
C SER A 140 -13.53 12.38 8.28
N GLY A 141 -14.28 11.71 9.13
CA GLY A 141 -13.81 10.77 10.12
C GLY A 141 -13.07 9.58 9.49
N LEU A 142 -13.59 9.04 8.37
CA LEU A 142 -12.92 7.96 7.63
C LEU A 142 -11.60 8.44 7.02
N SER A 143 -11.59 9.59 6.36
CA SER A 143 -10.40 10.20 5.76
C SER A 143 -9.34 10.50 6.83
N TYR A 144 -9.74 11.02 7.98
CA TYR A 144 -8.88 11.26 9.14
C TYR A 144 -8.29 9.97 9.70
N TYR A 145 -9.11 8.93 9.87
CA TYR A 145 -8.64 7.63 10.33
C TYR A 145 -7.54 7.06 9.42
N TYR A 146 -7.75 7.06 8.09
CA TYR A 146 -6.75 6.58 7.15
C TYR A 146 -5.50 7.44 7.10
N PHE A 147 -5.63 8.75 7.24
CA PHE A 147 -4.51 9.68 7.35
C PHE A 147 -3.62 9.30 8.54
N ILE A 148 -4.19 9.17 9.74
CA ILE A 148 -3.44 8.84 10.95
C ILE A 148 -2.87 7.41 10.89
N ALA A 149 -3.66 6.43 10.45
CA ALA A 149 -3.21 5.05 10.29
C ALA A 149 -1.99 4.95 9.34
N THR A 150 -2.02 5.69 8.24
CA THR A 150 -0.90 5.73 7.28
C THR A 150 0.32 6.44 7.86
N LEU A 151 0.16 7.55 8.60
CA LEU A 151 1.26 8.21 9.30
C LEU A 151 1.94 7.30 10.30
N ILE A 152 1.17 6.58 11.11
CA ILE A 152 1.69 5.59 12.06
C ILE A 152 2.45 4.49 11.32
N THR A 153 1.93 4.01 10.19
CA THR A 153 2.57 2.99 9.36
C THR A 153 3.89 3.49 8.76
N ILE A 154 3.94 4.74 8.29
CA ILE A 154 5.18 5.38 7.82
C ILE A 154 6.21 5.42 8.93
N LEU A 155 5.82 5.89 10.12
CA LEU A 155 6.70 5.97 11.28
C LEU A 155 7.21 4.59 11.71
N GLN A 156 6.34 3.59 11.81
CA GLN A 156 6.71 2.21 12.11
C GLN A 156 7.70 1.66 11.07
N THR A 157 7.42 1.86 9.79
CA THR A 157 8.29 1.41 8.70
C THR A 157 9.67 2.08 8.77
N TRP A 158 9.73 3.38 9.07
CA TRP A 158 10.97 4.11 9.22
C TRP A 158 11.78 3.61 10.43
N ILE A 159 11.12 3.39 11.58
CA ILE A 159 11.75 2.84 12.80
C ILE A 159 12.31 1.44 12.50
N ILE A 160 11.51 0.53 11.94
CA ILE A 160 11.92 -0.85 11.63
C ILE A 160 13.14 -0.84 10.71
N ARG A 161 13.13 -0.02 9.65
CA ARG A 161 14.27 0.09 8.72
C ARG A 161 15.55 0.58 9.39
N LYS A 162 15.45 1.45 10.39
CA LYS A 162 16.61 1.94 11.15
C LYS A 162 17.23 0.87 12.04
N PHE A 163 16.42 -0.06 12.56
CA PHE A 163 16.90 -1.12 13.44
C PHE A 163 17.27 -2.42 12.73
N VAL A 164 16.83 -2.61 11.49
CA VAL A 164 17.17 -3.80 10.68
C VAL A 164 18.59 -3.67 10.13
N ASN A 165 19.44 -4.63 10.48
CA ASN A 165 20.80 -4.72 9.94
C ASN A 165 20.79 -5.55 8.66
N ASP A 166 20.91 -4.88 7.50
CA ASP A 166 20.89 -5.52 6.17
C ASP A 166 21.98 -6.59 6.00
N GLN A 167 23.17 -6.39 6.59
CA GLN A 167 24.26 -7.37 6.50
C GLN A 167 23.92 -8.68 7.23
N LYS A 168 23.26 -8.58 8.39
CA LYS A 168 22.83 -9.77 9.14
C LYS A 168 21.73 -10.53 8.38
N LEU A 169 20.84 -9.78 7.74
CA LEU A 169 19.77 -10.34 6.92
C LEU A 169 20.34 -11.06 5.67
N LEU A 170 21.31 -10.45 4.97
CA LEU A 170 21.96 -11.04 3.83
C LEU A 170 22.66 -12.36 4.18
N LYS A 171 23.39 -12.42 5.31
CA LYS A 171 24.00 -13.66 5.79
C LYS A 171 22.97 -14.75 6.08
N GLN A 172 21.83 -14.40 6.64
CA GLN A 172 20.73 -15.37 6.88
C GLN A 172 20.15 -15.89 5.55
N ILE A 173 19.99 -15.04 4.55
CA ILE A 173 19.52 -15.43 3.22
C ILE A 173 20.55 -16.35 2.53
N GLU A 174 21.85 -16.08 2.66
CA GLU A 174 22.90 -16.95 2.11
C GLU A 174 22.87 -18.34 2.77
N ILE A 175 22.75 -18.41 4.08
CA ILE A 175 22.61 -19.67 4.82
C ILE A 175 21.31 -20.40 4.42
N ALA A 176 20.24 -19.68 4.18
CA ALA A 176 18.96 -20.26 3.73
C ALA A 176 19.06 -20.86 2.31
N LYS A 177 19.86 -20.24 1.41
CA LYS A 177 20.11 -20.78 0.05
C LYS A 177 20.82 -22.11 0.05
N THR A 178 21.69 -22.37 1.05
CA THR A 178 22.46 -23.63 1.14
C THR A 178 21.63 -24.77 1.73
N LYS A 179 20.48 -24.47 2.38
CA LYS A 179 19.60 -25.51 2.94
C LYS A 179 18.68 -26.07 1.85
N PRO A 180 18.49 -27.40 1.79
CA PRO A 180 17.55 -28.00 0.87
C PRO A 180 16.12 -27.50 1.18
N VAL A 181 15.42 -27.01 0.17
CA VAL A 181 14.03 -26.52 0.30
C VAL A 181 13.15 -27.70 0.71
N LYS A 182 12.67 -27.73 1.94
CA LYS A 182 11.66 -28.69 2.37
C LYS A 182 10.38 -28.47 1.58
N LYS A 183 10.04 -29.39 0.68
CA LYS A 183 8.74 -29.36 -0.01
C LYS A 183 7.62 -29.42 1.02
N SER A 184 6.62 -28.53 0.90
CA SER A 184 5.43 -28.58 1.73
C SER A 184 4.72 -29.93 1.54
N LYS A 185 4.07 -30.48 2.60
CA LYS A 185 3.25 -31.70 2.52
C LYS A 185 2.18 -31.64 1.41
N PHE A 186 1.72 -30.43 1.09
CA PHE A 186 0.77 -30.19 0.01
C PHE A 186 1.42 -30.33 -1.39
N GLN A 187 2.64 -29.85 -1.57
CA GLN A 187 3.39 -30.03 -2.81
C GLN A 187 3.82 -31.49 -3.05
N GLN A 188 4.11 -32.23 -1.98
CA GLN A 188 4.43 -33.66 -2.07
C GLN A 188 3.23 -34.54 -2.44
N ARG A 189 1.99 -34.05 -2.25
CA ARG A 189 0.76 -34.75 -2.63
C ARG A 189 0.29 -34.49 -4.05
N LEU A 190 0.84 -33.45 -4.70
CA LEU A 190 0.49 -33.05 -6.07
C LEU A 190 1.48 -33.57 -7.12
N GLU A 191 2.62 -34.16 -6.70
CA GLU A 191 3.55 -34.95 -7.52
C GLU A 191 3.25 -36.46 -7.35
#